data_6430067274ae59d89698e597c5939294
#
_entry.id   6430067274ae59d89698e597c5939294
#
_cell.length_a   1.000
_cell.length_b   1.000
_cell.length_c   1.000
_cell.angle_alpha   90.00
_cell.angle_beta   90.00
_cell.angle_gamma   90.00
#
_symmetry.space_group_name_H-M   'P 1'
#
loop_
_entity.id
_entity.type
_entity.pdbx_description
1 polymer ?
#
loop_
_entity_poly.entity_id
_entity_poly.type
_entity_poly.pdbx_seq_one_letter_code
_entity_poly.pdbx_strand_id
1 'polypeptide(L)'
;MLKITKKVEYALIAVRHLQENKNKLVPVADISSYYGIPREVLAKTLQKLASSNIIKSYKGPAGGYKASDKIEKTTLNDFFEILEGPTAIM
;
A
#
# COMPACT_ATOMS: atom_id res chain seq x y z
N MET A 1 -5.76 23.11 1.48
CA MET A 1 -5.02 22.34 2.49
C MET A 1 -5.05 20.85 2.14
N LEU A 2 -3.92 20.22 2.17
CA LEU A 2 -3.83 18.80 1.90
C LEU A 2 -4.32 17.98 3.10
N LYS A 3 -5.25 17.08 2.86
CA LYS A 3 -5.83 16.28 3.91
C LYS A 3 -5.59 14.79 3.60
N ILE A 4 -4.95 14.09 4.53
CA ILE A 4 -4.68 12.67 4.36
C ILE A 4 -5.93 11.85 4.68
N THR A 5 -6.42 11.12 3.68
CA THR A 5 -7.57 10.23 3.86
C THR A 5 -7.13 8.94 4.54
N LYS A 6 -8.10 8.16 5.02
CA LYS A 6 -7.80 6.86 5.62
C LYS A 6 -7.13 5.92 4.62
N LYS A 7 -7.53 5.96 3.36
CA LYS A 7 -6.90 5.13 2.32
C LYS A 7 -5.41 5.43 2.18
N VAL A 8 -5.08 6.71 2.12
CA VAL A 8 -3.67 7.14 1.99
C VAL A 8 -2.91 6.78 3.26
N GLU A 9 -3.50 7.01 4.42
CA GLU A 9 -2.89 6.66 5.69
C GLU A 9 -2.56 5.17 5.76
N TYR A 10 -3.52 4.31 5.41
CA TYR A 10 -3.31 2.87 5.42
C TYR A 10 -2.25 2.45 4.41
N ALA A 11 -2.23 3.10 3.24
CA ALA A 11 -1.24 2.81 2.22
C ALA A 11 0.17 3.12 2.71
N LEU A 12 0.35 4.26 3.36
CA LEU A 12 1.65 4.67 3.88
C LEU A 12 2.15 3.72 4.98
N ILE A 13 1.24 3.31 5.86
CA ILE A 13 1.56 2.35 6.92
C ILE A 13 2.00 1.02 6.30
N ALA A 14 1.24 0.52 5.33
CA ALA A 14 1.52 -0.76 4.70
C ALA A 14 2.83 -0.72 3.92
N VAL A 15 3.07 0.34 3.17
CA VAL A 15 4.29 0.50 2.38
C VAL A 15 5.51 0.51 3.30
N ARG A 16 5.43 1.24 4.41
CA ARG A 16 6.53 1.29 5.36
C ARG A 16 6.81 -0.10 5.95
N HIS A 17 5.75 -0.82 6.29
CA HIS A 17 5.89 -2.18 6.81
C HIS A 17 6.58 -3.09 5.80
N LEU A 18 6.19 -2.99 4.53
CA LEU A 18 6.82 -3.80 3.47
C LEU A 18 8.26 -3.41 3.25
N GLN A 19 8.61 -2.13 3.36
CA GLN A 19 9.99 -1.68 3.25
C GLN A 19 10.86 -2.22 4.38
N GLU A 20 10.31 -2.26 5.58
CA GLU A 20 11.03 -2.79 6.75
C GLU A 20 11.18 -4.30 6.70
N ASN A 21 10.38 -4.97 5.86
CA ASN A 21 10.43 -6.41 5.67
C ASN A 21 10.73 -6.76 4.22
N LYS A 22 11.67 -6.05 3.65
CA LYS A 22 11.97 -6.01 2.22
C LYS A 22 12.12 -7.36 1.52
N ASN A 23 12.66 -8.35 2.19
CA ASN A 23 12.93 -9.65 1.58
C ASN A 23 11.86 -10.71 1.88
N LYS A 24 10.73 -10.28 2.42
CA LYS A 24 9.67 -11.20 2.82
C LYS A 24 8.39 -10.92 2.06
N LEU A 25 7.65 -11.98 1.77
CA LEU A 25 6.27 -11.88 1.33
C LEU A 25 5.42 -11.63 2.55
N VAL A 26 4.61 -10.58 2.52
CA VAL A 26 3.75 -10.23 3.65
C VAL A 26 2.29 -10.34 3.23
N PRO A 27 1.53 -11.29 3.80
CA PRO A 27 0.10 -11.40 3.52
C PRO A 27 -0.66 -10.19 4.06
N VAL A 28 -1.75 -9.83 3.38
CA VAL A 28 -2.58 -8.70 3.82
C VAL A 28 -3.09 -8.90 5.25
N ALA A 29 -3.40 -10.15 5.61
CA ALA A 29 -3.89 -10.46 6.95
C ALA A 29 -2.90 -10.08 8.05
N ASP A 30 -1.60 -10.23 7.78
CA ASP A 30 -0.57 -9.89 8.76
C ASP A 30 -0.55 -8.39 9.04
N ILE A 31 -0.61 -7.58 7.98
CA ILE A 31 -0.63 -6.12 8.14
C ILE A 31 -1.92 -5.68 8.82
N SER A 32 -3.04 -6.23 8.38
CA SER A 32 -4.35 -5.93 8.95
C SER A 32 -4.37 -6.20 10.46
N SER A 33 -3.90 -7.37 10.87
CA SER A 33 -3.87 -7.75 12.28
C SER A 33 -2.91 -6.91 13.09
N TYR A 34 -1.73 -6.65 12.54
CA TYR A 34 -0.68 -5.95 13.27
C TYR A 34 -1.05 -4.50 13.58
N TYR A 35 -1.68 -3.83 12.62
CA TYR A 35 -2.02 -2.41 12.78
C TYR A 35 -3.50 -2.14 13.07
N GLY A 36 -4.33 -3.18 13.11
CA GLY A 36 -5.76 -3.00 13.34
C GLY A 36 -6.48 -2.31 12.18
N ILE A 37 -6.02 -2.55 10.96
CA ILE A 37 -6.63 -1.96 9.76
C ILE A 37 -7.69 -2.91 9.20
N PRO A 38 -8.88 -2.42 8.80
CA PRO A 38 -9.89 -3.29 8.18
C PRO A 38 -9.32 -4.00 6.96
N ARG A 39 -9.42 -5.31 6.95
CA ARG A 39 -8.79 -6.14 5.92
C ARG A 39 -9.27 -5.84 4.51
N GLU A 40 -10.58 -5.62 4.32
CA GLU A 40 -11.12 -5.35 3.00
C GLU A 40 -10.61 -4.05 2.40
N VAL A 41 -10.58 -3.01 3.22
CA VAL A 41 -10.07 -1.69 2.80
C VAL A 41 -8.59 -1.80 2.46
N LEU A 42 -7.84 -2.48 3.32
CA LEU A 42 -6.40 -2.66 3.12
C LEU A 42 -6.12 -3.45 1.83
N ALA A 43 -6.87 -4.54 1.60
CA ALA A 43 -6.68 -5.36 0.41
C ALA A 43 -6.87 -4.55 -0.87
N LYS A 44 -7.93 -3.72 -0.93
CA LYS A 44 -8.19 -2.87 -2.08
C LYS A 44 -7.08 -1.85 -2.28
N THR A 45 -6.62 -1.27 -1.19
CA THR A 45 -5.54 -0.29 -1.21
C THR A 45 -4.25 -0.91 -1.78
N LEU A 46 -3.89 -2.09 -1.28
CA LEU A 46 -2.69 -2.78 -1.73
C LEU A 46 -2.80 -3.21 -3.20
N GLN A 47 -3.99 -3.60 -3.66
CA GLN A 47 -4.20 -3.94 -5.06
C GLN A 47 -3.94 -2.74 -5.97
N LYS A 48 -4.39 -1.56 -5.57
CA LYS A 48 -4.13 -0.33 -6.34
C LYS A 48 -2.64 -0.01 -6.39
N LEU A 49 -1.96 -0.15 -5.27
CA LEU A 49 -0.51 0.09 -5.22
C LEU A 49 0.25 -0.90 -6.08
N ALA A 50 -0.17 -2.16 -6.09
CA ALA A 50 0.44 -3.19 -6.93
C ALA A 50 0.22 -2.90 -8.41
N SER A 51 -0.96 -2.41 -8.77
CA SER A 51 -1.27 -2.02 -10.16
C SER A 51 -0.36 -0.90 -10.65
N SER A 52 0.13 -0.06 -9.74
CA SER A 52 1.05 1.02 -10.07
C SER A 52 2.51 0.64 -9.87
N ASN A 53 2.77 -0.63 -9.59
CA ASN A 53 4.12 -1.19 -9.41
C ASN A 53 4.90 -0.64 -8.21
N ILE A 54 4.21 0.00 -7.28
CA ILE A 54 4.85 0.48 -6.05
C ILE A 54 5.18 -0.70 -5.14
N ILE A 55 4.33 -1.72 -5.18
CA ILE A 55 4.57 -2.98 -4.50
C ILE A 55 4.33 -4.11 -5.49
N LYS A 56 4.81 -5.30 -5.16
CA LYS A 56 4.62 -6.49 -5.99
C LYS A 56 3.66 -7.44 -5.30
N SER A 57 2.77 -8.02 -6.09
CA SER A 57 1.77 -8.98 -5.60
C SER A 57 2.12 -10.37 -6.05
N TYR A 58 2.03 -11.33 -5.13
CA TYR A 58 2.27 -12.75 -5.41
C TYR A 58 1.05 -13.54 -4.95
N LYS A 59 0.51 -14.35 -5.86
CA LYS A 59 -0.69 -15.14 -5.59
C LYS A 59 -0.35 -16.52 -5.03
N GLY A 60 -1.37 -17.21 -4.52
CA GLY A 60 -1.25 -18.57 -4.02
C GLY A 60 -1.26 -18.65 -2.50
N PRO A 61 -1.19 -19.87 -1.94
CA PRO A 61 -1.26 -20.05 -0.48
C PRO A 61 -0.15 -19.37 0.29
N ALA A 62 1.03 -19.26 -0.31
CA ALA A 62 2.17 -18.56 0.29
C ALA A 62 2.34 -17.16 -0.28
N GLY A 63 1.27 -16.60 -0.85
CA GLY A 63 1.32 -15.31 -1.50
C GLY A 63 1.30 -14.15 -0.52
N GLY A 64 1.37 -12.97 -1.06
CA GLY A 64 1.38 -11.73 -0.28
C GLY A 64 1.96 -10.61 -1.12
N TYR A 65 2.49 -9.61 -0.44
CA TYR A 65 3.05 -8.44 -1.08
C TYR A 65 4.50 -8.22 -0.68
N LYS A 66 5.24 -7.60 -1.58
CA LYS A 66 6.62 -7.18 -1.33
C LYS A 66 6.80 -5.74 -1.79
N ALA A 67 7.71 -5.03 -1.13
CA ALA A 67 8.11 -3.70 -1.56
C ALA A 67 8.83 -3.80 -2.91
N SER A 68 8.66 -2.79 -3.76
CA SER A 68 9.46 -2.64 -4.97
C SER A 68 10.40 -1.45 -4.80
N ASP A 69 11.39 -1.35 -5.69
CA ASP A 69 12.34 -0.23 -5.65
C ASP A 69 11.67 1.10 -6.00
N LYS A 70 10.51 1.05 -6.63
CA LYS A 70 9.77 2.25 -7.00
C LYS A 70 9.26 3.04 -5.79
N ILE A 71 9.13 2.40 -4.63
CA ILE A 71 8.68 3.08 -3.41
C ILE A 71 9.54 4.30 -3.11
N GLU A 72 10.84 4.18 -3.24
CA GLU A 72 11.78 5.26 -2.92
C GLU A 72 11.60 6.47 -3.83
N LYS A 73 11.04 6.25 -5.01
CA LYS A 73 10.82 7.30 -6.01
C LYS A 73 9.38 7.81 -6.00
N THR A 74 8.54 7.26 -5.14
CA THR A 74 7.12 7.60 -5.10
C THR A 74 6.89 8.72 -4.09
N THR A 75 6.27 9.80 -4.55
CA THR A 75 5.97 10.95 -3.69
C THR A 75 4.63 10.77 -3.01
N LEU A 76 4.37 11.57 -1.99
CA LEU A 76 3.07 11.60 -1.33
C LEU A 76 1.97 11.96 -2.34
N ASN A 77 2.27 12.88 -3.25
CA ASN A 77 1.35 13.26 -4.32
C ASN A 77 0.98 12.06 -5.20
N ASP A 78 1.97 11.22 -5.51
CA ASP A 78 1.73 10.00 -6.30
C ASP A 78 0.76 9.07 -5.58
N PHE A 79 0.88 8.91 -4.27
CA PHE A 79 -0.04 8.10 -3.48
C PHE A 79 -1.46 8.64 -3.55
N PHE A 80 -1.62 9.95 -3.44
CA PHE A 80 -2.94 10.57 -3.57
C PHE A 80 -3.55 10.29 -4.93
N GLU A 81 -2.79 10.46 -6.00
CA GLU A 81 -3.30 10.23 -7.35
C GLU A 81 -3.71 8.77 -7.56
N ILE A 82 -2.91 7.83 -7.07
CA ILE A 82 -3.19 6.41 -7.23
C ILE A 82 -4.45 6.01 -6.46
N LEU A 83 -4.60 6.50 -5.24
CA LEU A 83 -5.65 6.04 -4.35
C LEU A 83 -6.94 6.85 -4.43
N GLU A 84 -6.82 8.14 -4.68
CA GLU A 84 -7.97 9.05 -4.67
C GLU A 84 -8.31 9.60 -6.06
N GLY A 85 -7.43 9.42 -7.03
CA GLY A 85 -7.60 9.93 -8.38
C GLY A 85 -6.98 11.30 -8.56
N PRO A 86 -6.84 11.74 -9.82
CA PRO A 86 -6.10 12.99 -10.14
C PRO A 86 -6.74 14.26 -9.60
N THR A 87 -8.01 14.23 -9.23
CA THR A 87 -8.70 15.43 -8.72
C THR A 87 -8.67 15.55 -7.20
N ALA A 88 -8.12 14.57 -6.51
CA ALA A 88 -8.21 14.50 -5.05
C ALA A 88 -7.45 15.62 -4.33
N ILE A 89 -6.46 16.21 -4.98
CA ILE A 89 -5.60 17.21 -4.37
C ILE A 89 -5.79 18.61 -4.94
N MET A 90 -6.84 18.78 -5.68
CA MET A 90 -7.14 20.09 -6.27
C MET A 90 -7.88 20.97 -5.29
#